data_db3aee74a8b74f038b4a687146fc3a65
#
_entry.id   db3aee74a8b74f038b4a687146fc3a65
#
_cell.length_a   1.000
_cell.length_b   1.000
_cell.length_c   1.000
_cell.angle_alpha   90.00
_cell.angle_beta   90.00
_cell.angle_gamma   90.00
#
_symmetry.space_group_name_H-M   'P 1'
#
loop_
_entity.id
_entity.type
_entity.pdbx_description
1 polymer ?
#
loop_
_entity_poly.entity_id
_entity_poly.type
_entity_poly.pdbx_seq_one_letter_code
_entity_poly.pdbx_strand_id
1 'polypeptide(L)'
;MHHARHSHRTARPSRRAGAALSALAVATAGIVAAAAPAGAAPDPQQYVALGDSYSAGSGILPADLEAPLACLRSTLNYPHFVADRLDVDLVDVTCGAAQTSHLAESQYPGVAPQLDALSEDTDLVTLTIGGNDNSTFIGALLACGSVGALSAGHGNPCEKTYGDRFTSQVEESTYPAVRQALADIRARAPHAEVAILGYPWILPAEKGCFAKLPVAAGDVPYLRDLQATLNGVIERAAHETGTTYVDLAERSEGHDACAPARERWVEPLLFGTNVVPVHPNARGESAMADAALAALGR
;
A
#
# COMPACT_ATOMS: atom_id res chain seq x y z
N MET A 1 76.29 -11.70 43.63
CA MET A 1 77.63 -12.18 43.22
C MET A 1 77.88 -11.60 41.89
N HIS A 2 78.70 -10.63 41.93
CA HIS A 2 79.97 -10.45 41.26
C HIS A 2 79.88 -10.19 39.77
N HIS A 3 80.29 -9.13 39.40
CA HIS A 3 81.47 -8.25 39.06
C HIS A 3 81.41 -7.92 37.57
N ALA A 4 81.35 -6.70 37.23
CA ALA A 4 82.38 -5.63 37.14
C ALA A 4 83.26 -5.80 35.91
N ARG A 5 83.38 -4.84 35.13
CA ARG A 5 84.34 -3.73 34.98
C ARG A 5 84.69 -3.43 33.49
N HIS A 6 84.68 -2.20 33.18
CA HIS A 6 85.76 -1.31 32.65
C HIS A 6 86.26 -1.65 31.26
N SER A 7 86.72 -0.77 30.42
CA SER A 7 86.98 0.65 30.48
C SER A 7 87.49 1.15 29.09
N HIS A 8 87.32 2.38 28.91
CA HIS A 8 88.22 3.33 28.27
C HIS A 8 88.47 3.46 26.73
N ARG A 9 88.19 4.68 26.31
CA ARG A 9 89.02 5.69 25.61
C ARG A 9 89.33 5.36 24.14
N THR A 10 89.28 6.31 23.19
CA THR A 10 89.66 7.71 23.08
C THR A 10 89.25 8.27 21.71
N ALA A 11 88.79 9.49 21.74
CA ALA A 11 89.17 10.67 20.91
C ALA A 11 89.12 10.67 19.37
N ARG A 12 88.20 11.45 18.81
CA ARG A 12 88.31 12.60 17.86
C ARG A 12 89.25 12.50 16.64
N PRO A 13 89.08 13.33 15.53
CA PRO A 13 87.91 14.18 15.13
C PRO A 13 87.61 14.18 13.60
N SER A 14 86.60 14.93 13.24
CA SER A 14 86.36 15.75 12.02
C SER A 14 86.10 15.11 10.67
N ARG A 15 84.98 15.36 10.08
CA ARG A 15 84.78 16.33 8.99
C ARG A 15 83.27 16.40 8.58
N ARG A 16 82.89 17.64 8.38
CA ARG A 16 81.56 18.04 7.89
C ARG A 16 81.39 17.57 6.46
N ALA A 17 80.16 17.02 6.17
CA ALA A 17 79.61 17.11 4.83
C ALA A 17 78.08 17.13 5.03
N GLY A 18 77.46 18.21 4.68
CA GLY A 18 76.06 18.41 4.72
C GLY A 18 75.35 17.60 3.60
N ALA A 19 74.33 16.92 3.94
CA ALA A 19 73.39 16.40 2.96
C ALA A 19 72.03 16.93 3.32
N ALA A 20 71.50 17.80 2.47
CA ALA A 20 70.10 18.29 2.56
C ALA A 20 69.14 17.17 2.22
N LEU A 21 68.34 16.76 3.18
CA LEU A 21 67.21 15.90 2.94
C LEU A 21 65.98 16.77 2.58
N SER A 22 65.65 16.77 1.30
CA SER A 22 64.35 17.33 0.82
C SER A 22 63.26 16.40 1.22
N ALA A 23 62.42 16.77 2.20
CA ALA A 23 61.20 16.10 2.55
C ALA A 23 60.16 16.42 1.50
N LEU A 24 59.80 15.43 0.67
CA LEU A 24 58.70 15.49 -0.27
C LEU A 24 57.38 15.23 0.53
N ALA A 25 56.67 16.31 0.86
CA ALA A 25 55.33 16.21 1.43
C ALA A 25 54.33 15.84 0.31
N VAL A 26 53.93 14.59 0.26
CA VAL A 26 52.79 14.14 -0.59
C VAL A 26 51.51 14.59 0.10
N ALA A 27 50.95 15.69 -0.37
CA ALA A 27 49.59 16.11 0.02
C ALA A 27 48.58 15.20 -0.70
N THR A 28 48.04 14.20 -0.01
CA THR A 28 46.84 13.46 -0.46
C THR A 28 45.63 14.36 -0.29
N ALA A 29 45.20 15.04 -1.35
CA ALA A 29 43.94 15.71 -1.42
C ALA A 29 42.82 14.63 -1.44
N GLY A 30 42.23 14.35 -0.29
CA GLY A 30 41.02 13.55 -0.20
C GLY A 30 39.88 14.28 -0.89
N ILE A 31 39.46 13.78 -2.05
CA ILE A 31 38.22 14.21 -2.69
C ILE A 31 37.08 13.68 -1.82
N VAL A 32 36.54 14.52 -0.94
CA VAL A 32 35.24 14.27 -0.29
C VAL A 32 34.20 14.52 -1.39
N ALA A 33 33.75 13.46 -2.05
CA ALA A 33 32.57 13.52 -2.89
C ALA A 33 31.36 13.80 -1.95
N ALA A 34 30.93 15.04 -1.88
CA ALA A 34 29.65 15.38 -1.27
C ALA A 34 28.57 14.67 -2.11
N ALA A 35 27.91 13.66 -1.52
CA ALA A 35 26.70 13.11 -2.10
C ALA A 35 25.69 14.26 -2.21
N ALA A 36 25.32 14.61 -3.43
CA ALA A 36 24.20 15.52 -3.65
C ALA A 36 22.97 14.91 -2.99
N PRO A 37 22.12 15.69 -2.30
CA PRO A 37 20.85 15.19 -1.83
C PRO A 37 20.10 14.61 -3.06
N ALA A 38 19.58 13.39 -2.92
CA ALA A 38 18.67 12.84 -3.92
C ALA A 38 17.50 13.83 -4.03
N GLY A 39 17.45 14.54 -5.15
CA GLY A 39 16.32 15.43 -5.45
C GLY A 39 15.04 14.57 -5.46
N ALA A 40 13.95 15.11 -4.94
CA ALA A 40 12.64 14.50 -5.15
C ALA A 40 12.42 14.30 -6.66
N ALA A 41 11.80 13.16 -7.02
CA ALA A 41 11.38 12.96 -8.41
C ALA A 41 10.48 14.15 -8.84
N PRO A 42 10.54 14.58 -10.09
CA PRO A 42 9.61 15.60 -10.59
C PRO A 42 8.17 15.07 -10.42
N ASP A 43 7.23 16.00 -10.19
CA ASP A 43 5.83 15.63 -10.11
C ASP A 43 5.36 15.03 -11.44
N PRO A 44 4.51 13.97 -11.40
CA PRO A 44 3.99 13.35 -12.60
C PRO A 44 3.15 14.34 -13.41
N GLN A 45 3.19 14.24 -14.73
CA GLN A 45 2.35 15.04 -15.61
C GLN A 45 1.02 14.34 -15.91
N GLN A 46 1.04 13.00 -15.97
CA GLN A 46 -0.14 12.17 -16.23
C GLN A 46 -0.31 11.13 -15.14
N TYR A 47 -1.38 11.27 -14.38
CA TYR A 47 -1.77 10.34 -13.33
C TYR A 47 -2.99 9.53 -13.73
N VAL A 48 -2.90 8.20 -13.69
CA VAL A 48 -4.01 7.28 -13.96
C VAL A 48 -4.36 6.50 -12.70
N ALA A 49 -5.63 6.56 -12.29
CA ALA A 49 -6.15 5.78 -11.18
C ALA A 49 -6.96 4.59 -11.69
N LEU A 50 -6.56 3.40 -11.26
CA LEU A 50 -7.23 2.12 -11.52
C LEU A 50 -7.82 1.57 -10.22
N GLY A 51 -8.58 0.49 -10.31
CA GLY A 51 -8.95 -0.29 -9.17
C GLY A 51 -10.43 -0.45 -8.92
N ASP A 52 -10.73 -0.88 -7.70
CA ASP A 52 -12.06 -1.28 -7.26
C ASP A 52 -12.81 -0.18 -6.49
N SER A 53 -13.78 -0.57 -5.67
CA SER A 53 -14.63 0.35 -4.92
C SER A 53 -13.90 1.18 -3.86
N TYR A 54 -12.74 0.73 -3.38
CA TYR A 54 -11.91 1.49 -2.44
C TYR A 54 -11.11 2.58 -3.17
N SER A 55 -10.71 2.33 -4.43
CA SER A 55 -10.15 3.40 -5.29
C SER A 55 -11.23 4.33 -5.82
N ALA A 56 -12.44 3.82 -6.07
CA ALA A 56 -13.55 4.62 -6.57
C ALA A 56 -14.22 5.50 -5.50
N GLY A 57 -13.96 5.28 -4.21
CA GLY A 57 -14.64 5.95 -3.10
C GLY A 57 -16.14 5.63 -3.08
N SER A 58 -16.51 4.37 -3.41
CA SER A 58 -17.91 3.99 -3.63
C SER A 58 -18.77 4.24 -2.41
N GLY A 59 -19.83 5.00 -2.63
CA GLY A 59 -20.79 5.33 -1.58
C GLY A 59 -20.60 6.72 -0.95
N ILE A 60 -19.54 7.44 -1.28
CA ILE A 60 -19.33 8.82 -0.85
C ILE A 60 -20.00 9.78 -1.83
N LEU A 61 -20.67 10.79 -1.30
CA LEU A 61 -21.26 11.86 -2.13
C LEU A 61 -20.37 13.13 -2.05
N PRO A 62 -20.26 13.90 -3.15
CA PRO A 62 -20.96 13.73 -4.41
C PRO A 62 -20.41 12.61 -5.29
N ALA A 63 -21.30 11.93 -6.01
CA ALA A 63 -20.89 11.00 -7.05
C ALA A 63 -20.26 11.75 -8.24
N ASP A 64 -19.32 11.10 -8.90
CA ASP A 64 -18.79 11.55 -10.18
C ASP A 64 -19.82 11.29 -11.28
N LEU A 65 -20.39 12.37 -11.81
CA LEU A 65 -21.44 12.28 -12.85
C LEU A 65 -20.87 12.07 -14.27
N GLU A 66 -19.56 12.20 -14.45
CA GLU A 66 -18.88 11.91 -15.72
C GLU A 66 -18.51 10.43 -15.83
N ALA A 67 -18.44 9.75 -14.71
CA ALA A 67 -18.20 8.31 -14.66
C ALA A 67 -19.47 7.50 -14.97
N PRO A 68 -19.32 6.26 -15.51
CA PRO A 68 -20.42 5.32 -15.59
C PRO A 68 -21.07 5.08 -14.21
N LEU A 69 -22.40 5.29 -14.10
CA LEU A 69 -23.10 5.16 -12.82
C LEU A 69 -22.88 3.81 -12.13
N ALA A 70 -22.69 2.73 -12.91
CA ALA A 70 -22.43 1.40 -12.38
C ALA A 70 -21.11 1.32 -11.62
N CYS A 71 -20.15 2.22 -11.86
CA CYS A 71 -18.87 2.26 -11.18
C CYS A 71 -18.95 2.89 -9.78
N LEU A 72 -20.06 3.58 -9.44
CA LEU A 72 -20.28 4.21 -8.14
C LEU A 72 -19.08 5.08 -7.68
N ARG A 73 -18.42 5.76 -8.62
CA ARG A 73 -17.27 6.62 -8.36
C ARG A 73 -17.68 7.90 -7.65
N SER A 74 -16.84 8.37 -6.76
CA SER A 74 -16.98 9.64 -6.06
C SER A 74 -15.87 10.62 -6.47
N THR A 75 -16.18 11.90 -6.49
CA THR A 75 -15.15 12.96 -6.63
C THR A 75 -14.38 13.19 -5.31
N LEU A 76 -14.72 12.48 -4.24
CA LEU A 76 -14.01 12.48 -2.95
C LEU A 76 -13.29 11.16 -2.68
N ASN A 77 -12.85 10.47 -3.72
CA ASN A 77 -12.00 9.29 -3.61
C ASN A 77 -10.53 9.69 -3.44
N TYR A 78 -9.67 8.75 -2.99
CA TYR A 78 -8.27 9.06 -2.73
C TYR A 78 -7.50 9.52 -3.99
N PRO A 79 -7.80 9.02 -5.22
CA PRO A 79 -7.12 9.51 -6.41
C PRO A 79 -7.32 11.01 -6.65
N HIS A 80 -8.53 11.54 -6.45
CA HIS A 80 -8.76 12.99 -6.54
C HIS A 80 -7.96 13.75 -5.49
N PHE A 81 -7.89 13.26 -4.24
CA PHE A 81 -7.06 13.89 -3.21
C PHE A 81 -5.57 13.84 -3.53
N VAL A 82 -5.07 12.79 -4.18
CA VAL A 82 -3.69 12.70 -4.66
C VAL A 82 -3.46 13.71 -5.78
N ALA A 83 -4.34 13.75 -6.78
CA ALA A 83 -4.23 14.67 -7.91
C ALA A 83 -4.24 16.14 -7.46
N ASP A 84 -5.16 16.50 -6.56
CA ASP A 84 -5.25 17.86 -6.01
C ASP A 84 -3.97 18.27 -5.26
N ARG A 85 -3.34 17.36 -4.51
CA ARG A 85 -2.11 17.66 -3.76
C ARG A 85 -0.87 17.76 -4.63
N LEU A 86 -0.86 17.04 -5.75
CA LEU A 86 0.25 17.09 -6.72
C LEU A 86 0.04 18.16 -7.80
N ASP A 87 -1.16 18.73 -7.90
CA ASP A 87 -1.56 19.68 -8.96
C ASP A 87 -1.38 19.08 -10.37
N VAL A 88 -1.91 17.85 -10.57
CA VAL A 88 -1.76 17.06 -11.79
C VAL A 88 -3.10 16.64 -12.37
N ASP A 89 -3.13 16.41 -13.71
CA ASP A 89 -4.31 15.90 -14.38
C ASP A 89 -4.54 14.41 -14.05
N LEU A 90 -5.77 14.08 -13.61
CA LEU A 90 -6.19 12.73 -13.26
C LEU A 90 -7.04 12.09 -14.36
N VAL A 91 -6.63 10.92 -14.80
CA VAL A 91 -7.48 9.99 -15.56
C VAL A 91 -7.98 8.91 -14.59
N ASP A 92 -9.19 9.08 -14.10
CA ASP A 92 -9.79 8.13 -13.13
C ASP A 92 -10.69 7.13 -13.87
N VAL A 93 -10.28 5.87 -13.91
CA VAL A 93 -11.04 4.76 -14.47
C VAL A 93 -11.41 3.69 -13.41
N THR A 94 -11.32 4.08 -12.13
CA THR A 94 -11.73 3.22 -11.02
C THR A 94 -13.21 2.85 -11.12
N CYS A 95 -13.56 1.61 -10.72
CA CYS A 95 -14.93 1.13 -10.83
C CYS A 95 -15.30 0.21 -9.68
N GLY A 96 -16.39 0.52 -9.00
CA GLY A 96 -16.90 -0.28 -7.88
C GLY A 96 -17.05 -1.75 -8.25
N ALA A 97 -16.71 -2.66 -7.33
CA ALA A 97 -16.74 -4.11 -7.50
C ALA A 97 -15.78 -4.68 -8.58
N ALA A 98 -14.80 -3.88 -9.07
CA ALA A 98 -13.82 -4.41 -10.02
C ALA A 98 -13.03 -5.56 -9.39
N GLN A 99 -12.77 -6.58 -10.20
CA GLN A 99 -11.86 -7.69 -9.96
C GLN A 99 -10.60 -7.49 -10.81
N THR A 100 -9.54 -8.22 -10.52
CA THR A 100 -8.30 -8.17 -11.31
C THR A 100 -8.55 -8.41 -12.81
N SER A 101 -9.49 -9.28 -13.18
CA SER A 101 -9.87 -9.51 -14.58
C SER A 101 -10.41 -8.28 -15.29
N HIS A 102 -11.08 -7.38 -14.57
CA HIS A 102 -11.66 -6.15 -15.13
C HIS A 102 -10.61 -5.07 -15.46
N LEU A 103 -9.36 -5.30 -15.09
CA LEU A 103 -8.27 -4.45 -15.61
C LEU A 103 -8.08 -4.68 -17.12
N ALA A 104 -8.16 -5.95 -17.58
CA ALA A 104 -7.98 -6.34 -18.99
C ALA A 104 -9.29 -6.56 -19.74
N GLU A 105 -10.44 -6.65 -19.05
CA GLU A 105 -11.75 -6.97 -19.61
C GLU A 105 -12.78 -5.90 -19.21
N SER A 106 -13.78 -5.69 -20.05
CA SER A 106 -14.91 -4.79 -19.75
C SER A 106 -15.73 -5.33 -18.58
N GLN A 107 -15.86 -4.54 -17.52
CA GLN A 107 -16.67 -4.90 -16.34
C GLN A 107 -18.18 -4.82 -16.61
N TYR A 108 -18.61 -3.79 -17.34
CA TYR A 108 -20.01 -3.54 -17.69
C TYR A 108 -20.12 -3.12 -19.15
N PRO A 109 -21.27 -3.30 -19.81
CA PRO A 109 -21.48 -2.80 -21.14
C PRO A 109 -21.18 -1.29 -21.24
N GLY A 110 -20.27 -0.92 -22.13
CA GLY A 110 -19.85 0.47 -22.33
C GLY A 110 -18.77 0.97 -21.36
N VAL A 111 -18.27 0.14 -20.45
CA VAL A 111 -17.11 0.45 -19.61
C VAL A 111 -15.89 -0.22 -20.23
N ALA A 112 -14.90 0.56 -20.65
CA ALA A 112 -13.66 0.02 -21.21
C ALA A 112 -12.86 -0.73 -20.15
N PRO A 113 -12.00 -1.70 -20.53
CA PRO A 113 -10.99 -2.27 -19.63
C PRO A 113 -10.13 -1.17 -19.02
N GLN A 114 -9.85 -1.25 -17.75
CA GLN A 114 -9.11 -0.17 -17.05
C GLN A 114 -7.69 0.05 -17.61
N LEU A 115 -7.03 -1.03 -18.05
CA LEU A 115 -5.70 -0.94 -18.67
C LEU A 115 -5.66 -0.13 -19.97
N ASP A 116 -6.79 0.11 -20.62
CA ASP A 116 -6.86 0.90 -21.85
C ASP A 116 -6.62 2.41 -21.60
N ALA A 117 -6.67 2.85 -20.34
CA ALA A 117 -6.32 4.21 -19.93
C ALA A 117 -4.81 4.44 -19.81
N LEU A 118 -4.00 3.38 -19.81
CA LEU A 118 -2.55 3.46 -19.67
C LEU A 118 -1.85 3.62 -21.02
N SER A 119 -0.74 4.36 -21.01
CA SER A 119 0.15 4.55 -22.17
C SER A 119 1.61 4.62 -21.70
N GLU A 120 2.54 4.71 -22.67
CA GLU A 120 3.97 4.93 -22.37
C GLU A 120 4.24 6.32 -21.75
N ASP A 121 3.29 7.27 -21.93
CA ASP A 121 3.36 8.62 -21.37
C ASP A 121 2.76 8.71 -19.96
N THR A 122 2.24 7.60 -19.39
CA THR A 122 1.73 7.58 -18.01
C THR A 122 2.88 7.64 -17.02
N ASP A 123 2.84 8.63 -16.10
CA ASP A 123 3.91 8.86 -15.11
C ASP A 123 3.60 8.24 -13.76
N LEU A 124 2.32 8.23 -13.36
CA LEU A 124 1.87 7.71 -12.07
C LEU A 124 0.65 6.82 -12.23
N VAL A 125 0.67 5.67 -11.56
CA VAL A 125 -0.50 4.78 -11.46
C VAL A 125 -0.74 4.43 -9.99
N THR A 126 -1.97 4.54 -9.52
CA THR A 126 -2.37 4.01 -8.21
C THR A 126 -3.59 3.11 -8.32
N LEU A 127 -3.69 2.11 -7.45
CA LEU A 127 -4.85 1.22 -7.41
C LEU A 127 -5.04 0.52 -6.07
N THR A 128 -6.28 0.12 -5.80
CA THR A 128 -6.65 -0.99 -4.91
C THR A 128 -7.30 -2.07 -5.76
N ILE A 129 -6.93 -3.34 -5.62
CA ILE A 129 -7.53 -4.45 -6.38
C ILE A 129 -7.32 -5.79 -5.66
N GLY A 130 -8.16 -6.76 -5.96
CA GLY A 130 -8.08 -8.12 -5.43
C GLY A 130 -9.13 -8.44 -4.35
N GLY A 131 -9.67 -7.45 -3.66
CA GLY A 131 -10.69 -7.65 -2.62
C GLY A 131 -11.99 -8.28 -3.12
N ASN A 132 -12.30 -8.12 -4.41
CA ASN A 132 -13.51 -8.68 -5.04
C ASN A 132 -13.25 -9.96 -5.81
N ASP A 133 -12.00 -10.39 -5.94
CA ASP A 133 -11.65 -11.57 -6.74
C ASP A 133 -12.38 -12.81 -6.24
N ASN A 134 -13.06 -13.49 -7.17
CA ASN A 134 -13.88 -14.67 -6.88
C ASN A 134 -14.91 -14.44 -5.76
N SER A 135 -15.27 -13.18 -5.47
CA SER A 135 -16.10 -12.82 -4.32
C SER A 135 -15.55 -13.34 -2.98
N THR A 136 -14.25 -13.56 -2.86
CA THR A 136 -13.67 -14.22 -1.68
C THR A 136 -13.80 -13.36 -0.45
N PHE A 137 -13.25 -12.16 -0.43
CA PHE A 137 -13.23 -11.34 0.77
C PHE A 137 -14.61 -10.77 1.11
N ILE A 138 -15.30 -10.14 0.15
CA ILE A 138 -16.66 -9.64 0.37
C ILE A 138 -17.64 -10.77 0.66
N GLY A 139 -17.48 -11.92 -0.01
CA GLY A 139 -18.26 -13.12 0.25
C GLY A 139 -18.04 -13.67 1.66
N ALA A 140 -16.83 -13.66 2.17
CA ALA A 140 -16.51 -14.02 3.55
C ALA A 140 -17.20 -13.10 4.56
N LEU A 141 -17.15 -11.79 4.36
CA LEU A 141 -17.84 -10.83 5.21
C LEU A 141 -19.35 -11.07 5.25
N LEU A 142 -19.99 -11.30 4.11
CA LEU A 142 -21.42 -11.58 4.03
C LEU A 142 -21.79 -12.94 4.65
N ALA A 143 -21.00 -13.97 4.38
CA ALA A 143 -21.20 -15.31 4.94
C ALA A 143 -21.03 -15.29 6.47
N CYS A 144 -19.95 -14.68 6.98
CA CYS A 144 -19.71 -14.58 8.41
C CYS A 144 -20.73 -13.68 9.12
N GLY A 145 -21.16 -12.60 8.46
CA GLY A 145 -22.26 -11.77 8.96
C GLY A 145 -23.57 -12.55 9.07
N SER A 146 -23.89 -13.40 8.09
CA SER A 146 -25.12 -14.21 8.09
C SER A 146 -25.11 -15.26 9.20
N VAL A 147 -24.02 -16.05 9.33
CA VAL A 147 -23.94 -17.06 10.40
C VAL A 147 -23.75 -16.43 11.78
N GLY A 148 -23.12 -15.26 11.85
CA GLY A 148 -22.99 -14.45 13.05
C GLY A 148 -24.35 -13.97 13.55
N ALA A 149 -25.22 -13.48 12.64
CA ALA A 149 -26.58 -13.10 12.96
C ALA A 149 -27.40 -14.29 13.48
N LEU A 150 -27.30 -15.46 12.83
CA LEU A 150 -27.99 -16.69 13.25
C LEU A 150 -27.53 -17.19 14.62
N SER A 151 -26.27 -16.97 15.00
CA SER A 151 -25.73 -17.32 16.32
C SER A 151 -25.95 -16.23 17.38
N ALA A 152 -26.68 -15.17 17.05
CA ALA A 152 -26.83 -13.98 17.88
C ALA A 152 -25.48 -13.38 18.36
N GLY A 153 -24.46 -13.47 17.53
CA GLY A 153 -23.13 -12.94 17.79
C GLY A 153 -22.23 -13.80 18.67
N HIS A 154 -22.63 -15.03 19.00
CA HIS A 154 -21.89 -15.90 19.90
C HIS A 154 -20.99 -16.91 19.17
N GLY A 155 -19.83 -17.20 19.80
CA GLY A 155 -18.89 -18.23 19.33
C GLY A 155 -18.17 -17.81 18.04
N ASN A 156 -17.73 -18.83 17.30
CA ASN A 156 -17.02 -18.69 16.02
C ASN A 156 -17.65 -19.55 14.90
N PRO A 157 -18.93 -19.33 14.58
CA PRO A 157 -19.65 -20.16 13.62
C PRO A 157 -19.09 -20.09 12.20
N CYS A 158 -18.51 -18.95 11.80
CA CYS A 158 -17.94 -18.76 10.49
C CYS A 158 -16.66 -19.59 10.31
N GLU A 159 -15.70 -19.43 11.20
CA GLU A 159 -14.47 -20.22 11.21
C GLU A 159 -14.75 -21.72 11.23
N LYS A 160 -15.70 -22.18 12.06
CA LYS A 160 -16.12 -23.59 12.12
C LYS A 160 -16.72 -24.11 10.82
N THR A 161 -17.42 -23.24 10.07
CA THR A 161 -18.10 -23.62 8.84
C THR A 161 -17.16 -23.61 7.64
N TYR A 162 -16.28 -22.62 7.55
CA TYR A 162 -15.49 -22.37 6.35
C TYR A 162 -14.00 -22.70 6.50
N GLY A 163 -13.47 -22.81 7.74
CA GLY A 163 -12.08 -23.15 7.99
C GLY A 163 -11.11 -22.22 7.24
N ASP A 164 -10.20 -22.82 6.50
CA ASP A 164 -9.18 -22.13 5.70
C ASP A 164 -9.62 -21.79 4.25
N ARG A 165 -10.88 -22.08 3.91
CA ARG A 165 -11.38 -21.94 2.53
C ARG A 165 -11.09 -20.56 1.92
N PHE A 166 -11.36 -19.49 2.66
CA PHE A 166 -11.21 -18.14 2.13
C PHE A 166 -9.73 -17.72 2.03
N THR A 167 -8.93 -18.08 3.02
CA THR A 167 -7.48 -17.81 2.99
C THR A 167 -6.79 -18.59 1.88
N SER A 168 -7.11 -19.88 1.70
CA SER A 168 -6.61 -20.67 0.58
C SER A 168 -7.00 -20.06 -0.76
N GLN A 169 -8.22 -19.58 -0.92
CA GLN A 169 -8.66 -18.95 -2.17
C GLN A 169 -7.92 -17.63 -2.46
N VAL A 170 -7.61 -16.83 -1.42
CA VAL A 170 -6.79 -15.63 -1.57
C VAL A 170 -5.37 -16.01 -2.04
N GLU A 171 -4.76 -17.01 -1.41
CA GLU A 171 -3.40 -17.45 -1.75
C GLU A 171 -3.31 -18.10 -3.14
N GLU A 172 -4.27 -18.95 -3.50
CA GLU A 172 -4.21 -19.76 -4.71
C GLU A 172 -4.76 -19.05 -5.96
N SER A 173 -5.67 -18.09 -5.77
CA SER A 173 -6.35 -17.42 -6.89
C SER A 173 -6.07 -15.92 -6.94
N THR A 174 -6.29 -15.19 -5.84
CA THR A 174 -6.13 -13.72 -5.83
C THR A 174 -4.66 -13.32 -5.99
N TYR A 175 -3.75 -13.99 -5.27
CA TYR A 175 -2.32 -13.67 -5.37
C TYR A 175 -1.78 -13.71 -6.81
N PRO A 176 -1.89 -14.83 -7.57
CA PRO A 176 -1.38 -14.85 -8.93
C PRO A 176 -2.08 -13.87 -9.86
N ALA A 177 -3.37 -13.58 -9.62
CA ALA A 177 -4.13 -12.62 -10.41
C ALA A 177 -3.66 -11.17 -10.17
N VAL A 178 -3.44 -10.77 -8.91
CA VAL A 178 -2.88 -9.44 -8.59
C VAL A 178 -1.47 -9.29 -9.16
N ARG A 179 -0.62 -10.31 -9.01
CA ARG A 179 0.73 -10.28 -9.58
C ARG A 179 0.72 -10.11 -11.10
N GLN A 180 -0.17 -10.82 -11.80
CA GLN A 180 -0.33 -10.66 -13.25
C GLN A 180 -0.84 -9.27 -13.61
N ALA A 181 -1.83 -8.76 -12.91
CA ALA A 181 -2.39 -7.42 -13.10
C ALA A 181 -1.30 -6.32 -12.98
N LEU A 182 -0.44 -6.41 -11.98
CA LEU A 182 0.68 -5.48 -11.81
C LEU A 182 1.72 -5.59 -12.92
N ALA A 183 1.99 -6.81 -13.41
CA ALA A 183 2.88 -7.02 -14.56
C ALA A 183 2.29 -6.40 -15.84
N ASP A 184 0.97 -6.53 -16.05
CA ASP A 184 0.28 -5.95 -17.21
C ASP A 184 0.27 -4.41 -17.16
N ILE A 185 0.08 -3.82 -15.98
CA ILE A 185 0.19 -2.37 -15.77
C ILE A 185 1.59 -1.88 -16.19
N ARG A 186 2.64 -2.55 -15.69
CA ARG A 186 4.02 -2.18 -16.04
C ARG A 186 4.35 -2.37 -17.51
N ALA A 187 3.73 -3.35 -18.16
CA ALA A 187 3.90 -3.55 -19.61
C ALA A 187 3.25 -2.42 -20.43
N ARG A 188 2.14 -1.83 -19.95
CA ARG A 188 1.42 -0.73 -20.61
C ARG A 188 2.03 0.64 -20.30
N ALA A 189 2.52 0.82 -19.06
CA ALA A 189 3.12 2.06 -18.57
C ALA A 189 4.53 1.79 -18.00
N PRO A 190 5.53 1.50 -18.87
CA PRO A 190 6.85 1.02 -18.45
C PRO A 190 7.67 2.07 -17.67
N HIS A 191 7.32 3.34 -17.80
CA HIS A 191 8.00 4.46 -17.16
C HIS A 191 7.26 4.96 -15.92
N ALA A 192 6.03 4.49 -15.69
CA ALA A 192 5.21 4.94 -14.58
C ALA A 192 5.75 4.50 -13.21
N GLU A 193 5.64 5.39 -12.26
CA GLU A 193 5.67 5.02 -10.85
C GLU A 193 4.34 4.35 -10.50
N VAL A 194 4.37 3.10 -10.04
CA VAL A 194 3.14 2.32 -9.76
C VAL A 194 3.07 2.04 -8.27
N ALA A 195 1.95 2.42 -7.65
CA ALA A 195 1.66 2.14 -6.25
C ALA A 195 0.33 1.38 -6.09
N ILE A 196 0.37 0.24 -5.40
CA ILE A 196 -0.83 -0.50 -5.00
C ILE A 196 -1.06 -0.35 -3.50
N LEU A 197 -2.28 0.02 -3.13
CA LEU A 197 -2.66 0.19 -1.73
C LEU A 197 -3.25 -1.12 -1.18
N GLY A 198 -2.85 -1.49 0.03
CA GLY A 198 -3.58 -2.45 0.84
C GLY A 198 -4.92 -1.89 1.28
N TYR A 199 -5.75 -2.73 1.89
CA TYR A 199 -7.06 -2.32 2.41
C TYR A 199 -6.95 -1.90 3.88
N PRO A 200 -7.49 -0.72 4.27
CA PRO A 200 -7.57 -0.33 5.66
C PRO A 200 -8.46 -1.30 6.45
N TRP A 201 -8.18 -1.48 7.73
CA TRP A 201 -8.92 -2.44 8.55
C TRP A 201 -10.41 -2.18 8.58
N ILE A 202 -11.19 -3.21 8.28
CA ILE A 202 -12.65 -3.19 8.39
C ILE A 202 -13.09 -3.56 9.82
N LEU A 203 -12.40 -4.52 10.42
CA LEU A 203 -12.67 -5.01 11.77
C LEU A 203 -11.53 -4.66 12.73
N PRO A 204 -11.82 -4.42 14.01
CA PRO A 204 -10.80 -4.31 15.05
C PRO A 204 -10.07 -5.63 15.27
N ALA A 205 -8.95 -5.59 16.00
CA ALA A 205 -8.14 -6.78 16.24
C ALA A 205 -8.88 -7.86 17.06
N GLU A 206 -9.66 -7.48 18.07
CA GLU A 206 -10.23 -8.43 19.02
C GLU A 206 -11.75 -8.32 19.22
N LYS A 207 -12.27 -7.12 19.42
CA LYS A 207 -13.64 -6.88 19.86
C LYS A 207 -14.46 -6.23 18.76
N GLY A 208 -15.27 -7.02 18.05
CA GLY A 208 -16.23 -6.54 17.09
C GLY A 208 -17.34 -5.71 17.70
N CYS A 209 -18.17 -5.16 16.83
CA CYS A 209 -19.34 -4.36 17.17
C CYS A 209 -20.60 -4.97 16.54
N PHE A 210 -21.06 -6.10 17.07
CA PHE A 210 -22.14 -6.92 16.50
C PHE A 210 -23.38 -6.11 16.05
N ALA A 211 -23.78 -5.09 16.79
CA ALA A 211 -24.90 -4.23 16.43
C ALA A 211 -24.67 -3.42 15.14
N LYS A 212 -23.41 -3.18 14.76
CA LYS A 212 -23.03 -2.45 13.53
C LYS A 212 -22.58 -3.38 12.41
N LEU A 213 -21.84 -4.44 12.78
CA LEU A 213 -21.37 -5.52 11.91
C LEU A 213 -21.76 -6.84 12.56
N PRO A 214 -22.71 -7.61 12.04
CA PRO A 214 -23.26 -8.79 12.70
C PRO A 214 -22.33 -10.01 12.61
N VAL A 215 -21.02 -9.80 12.81
CA VAL A 215 -19.99 -10.83 12.91
C VAL A 215 -19.94 -11.34 14.35
N ALA A 216 -19.95 -12.67 14.54
CA ALA A 216 -19.86 -13.27 15.88
C ALA A 216 -18.50 -12.92 16.52
N ALA A 217 -18.51 -12.79 17.85
CA ALA A 217 -17.32 -12.30 18.58
C ALA A 217 -16.05 -13.15 18.35
N GLY A 218 -16.20 -14.48 18.22
CA GLY A 218 -15.08 -15.38 17.96
C GLY A 218 -14.64 -15.40 16.47
N ASP A 219 -15.43 -14.85 15.56
CA ASP A 219 -15.10 -14.74 14.12
C ASP A 219 -14.41 -13.42 13.76
N VAL A 220 -14.32 -12.47 14.69
CA VAL A 220 -13.62 -11.20 14.45
C VAL A 220 -12.14 -11.41 14.12
N PRO A 221 -11.37 -12.17 14.91
CA PRO A 221 -9.99 -12.49 14.56
C PRO A 221 -9.88 -13.25 13.23
N TYR A 222 -10.75 -14.22 12.98
CA TYR A 222 -10.76 -14.98 11.74
C TYR A 222 -10.87 -14.11 10.49
N LEU A 223 -11.79 -13.13 10.47
CA LEU A 223 -11.94 -12.19 9.36
C LEU A 223 -10.81 -11.17 9.31
N ARG A 224 -10.27 -10.79 10.47
CA ARG A 224 -9.09 -9.92 10.54
C ARG A 224 -7.87 -10.60 9.92
N ASP A 225 -7.65 -11.89 10.22
CA ASP A 225 -6.57 -12.70 9.67
C ASP A 225 -6.75 -12.91 8.15
N LEU A 226 -7.98 -13.09 7.69
CA LEU A 226 -8.29 -13.14 6.25
C LEU A 226 -7.90 -11.82 5.55
N GLN A 227 -8.24 -10.67 6.14
CA GLN A 227 -7.84 -9.37 5.59
C GLN A 227 -6.33 -9.18 5.62
N ALA A 228 -5.65 -9.62 6.69
CA ALA A 228 -4.19 -9.62 6.77
C ALA A 228 -3.57 -10.48 5.65
N THR A 229 -4.14 -11.66 5.40
CA THR A 229 -3.72 -12.53 4.28
C THR A 229 -3.90 -11.83 2.93
N LEU A 230 -5.03 -11.17 2.70
CA LEU A 230 -5.26 -10.40 1.47
C LEU A 230 -4.21 -9.29 1.30
N ASN A 231 -3.98 -8.47 2.32
CA ASN A 231 -2.98 -7.42 2.27
C ASN A 231 -1.56 -7.99 2.06
N GLY A 232 -1.23 -9.11 2.71
CA GLY A 232 0.06 -9.79 2.56
C GLY A 232 0.31 -10.34 1.16
N VAL A 233 -0.71 -10.89 0.48
CA VAL A 233 -0.53 -11.35 -0.91
C VAL A 233 -0.40 -10.18 -1.89
N ILE A 234 -1.08 -9.05 -1.62
CA ILE A 234 -0.93 -7.82 -2.41
C ILE A 234 0.49 -7.25 -2.24
N GLU A 235 0.98 -7.17 -1.01
CA GLU A 235 2.35 -6.75 -0.71
C GLU A 235 3.39 -7.62 -1.43
N ARG A 236 3.24 -8.96 -1.33
CA ARG A 236 4.12 -9.91 -2.01
C ARG A 236 4.11 -9.72 -3.52
N ALA A 237 2.93 -9.58 -4.13
CA ALA A 237 2.79 -9.32 -5.57
C ALA A 237 3.45 -7.99 -5.97
N ALA A 238 3.30 -6.95 -5.15
CA ALA A 238 3.93 -5.66 -5.38
C ALA A 238 5.46 -5.77 -5.36
N HIS A 239 6.04 -6.43 -4.36
CA HIS A 239 7.49 -6.67 -4.27
C HIS A 239 8.03 -7.44 -5.47
N GLU A 240 7.34 -8.50 -5.90
CA GLU A 240 7.78 -9.32 -7.03
C GLU A 240 7.73 -8.59 -8.38
N THR A 241 6.87 -7.59 -8.51
CA THR A 241 6.71 -6.79 -9.74
C THR A 241 7.43 -5.44 -9.70
N GLY A 242 8.13 -5.13 -8.62
CA GLY A 242 8.78 -3.83 -8.42
C GLY A 242 7.79 -2.68 -8.31
N THR A 243 6.60 -2.94 -7.79
CA THR A 243 5.54 -1.96 -7.51
C THR A 243 5.65 -1.47 -6.07
N THR A 244 5.39 -0.21 -5.81
CA THR A 244 5.35 0.34 -4.45
C THR A 244 4.11 -0.18 -3.74
N TYR A 245 4.28 -0.86 -2.60
CA TYR A 245 3.16 -1.23 -1.72
C TYR A 245 2.90 -0.11 -0.73
N VAL A 246 1.65 0.30 -0.61
CA VAL A 246 1.20 1.30 0.37
C VAL A 246 0.52 0.56 1.52
N ASP A 247 1.23 0.41 2.63
CA ASP A 247 0.69 -0.22 3.82
C ASP A 247 -0.29 0.72 4.54
N LEU A 248 -1.53 0.25 4.66
CA LEU A 248 -2.59 0.92 5.41
C LEU A 248 -2.88 0.25 6.77
N ALA A 249 -2.29 -0.91 7.06
CA ALA A 249 -2.62 -1.68 8.25
C ALA A 249 -2.31 -0.91 9.54
N GLU A 250 -1.07 -0.48 9.73
CA GLU A 250 -0.69 0.29 10.93
C GLU A 250 -1.46 1.61 11.04
N ARG A 251 -1.62 2.32 9.92
CA ARG A 251 -2.27 3.63 9.88
C ARG A 251 -3.76 3.58 10.19
N SER A 252 -4.43 2.49 9.84
CA SER A 252 -5.87 2.31 10.03
C SER A 252 -6.24 1.63 11.36
N GLU A 253 -5.26 1.30 12.21
CA GLU A 253 -5.55 0.71 13.52
C GLU A 253 -6.36 1.69 14.37
N GLY A 254 -7.50 1.20 14.90
CA GLY A 254 -8.44 2.03 15.66
C GLY A 254 -9.37 2.92 14.81
N HIS A 255 -9.26 2.84 13.47
CA HIS A 255 -10.11 3.55 12.51
C HIS A 255 -11.06 2.63 11.74
N ASP A 256 -11.25 1.41 12.22
CA ASP A 256 -12.15 0.40 11.66
C ASP A 256 -13.63 0.77 11.77
N ALA A 257 -14.50 -0.05 11.21
CA ALA A 257 -15.94 0.19 11.18
C ALA A 257 -16.62 0.17 12.57
N CYS A 258 -15.94 -0.37 13.59
CA CYS A 258 -16.43 -0.35 14.96
C CYS A 258 -16.09 0.94 15.71
N ALA A 259 -15.12 1.69 15.26
CA ALA A 259 -14.68 2.94 15.86
C ALA A 259 -15.81 3.98 15.89
N PRO A 260 -15.70 5.02 16.75
CA PRO A 260 -16.65 6.13 16.77
C PRO A 260 -16.75 6.82 15.40
N ALA A 261 -17.93 7.31 15.04
CA ALA A 261 -18.19 7.92 13.72
C ALA A 261 -17.24 9.07 13.34
N ARG A 262 -16.70 9.78 14.32
CA ARG A 262 -15.71 10.85 14.11
C ARG A 262 -14.27 10.36 13.89
N GLU A 263 -14.00 9.08 14.18
CA GLU A 263 -12.65 8.48 14.15
C GLU A 263 -12.51 7.42 13.05
N ARG A 264 -13.62 6.71 12.73
CA ARG A 264 -13.59 5.62 11.74
C ARG A 264 -13.27 6.13 10.34
N TRP A 265 -12.54 5.32 9.60
CA TRP A 265 -12.26 5.48 8.17
C TRP A 265 -13.18 4.62 7.33
N VAL A 266 -13.58 3.46 7.85
CA VAL A 266 -14.45 2.50 7.18
C VAL A 266 -15.85 2.55 7.82
N GLU A 267 -16.88 2.63 6.99
CA GLU A 267 -18.25 2.65 7.45
C GLU A 267 -18.76 1.23 7.81
N PRO A 268 -19.54 1.08 8.87
CA PRO A 268 -20.11 -0.22 9.21
C PRO A 268 -21.26 -0.62 8.26
N LEU A 269 -21.70 -1.88 8.36
CA LEU A 269 -22.86 -2.38 7.61
C LEU A 269 -24.15 -1.67 8.01
N LEU A 270 -24.36 -1.44 9.32
CA LEU A 270 -25.53 -0.77 9.87
C LEU A 270 -25.11 0.55 10.53
N PHE A 271 -25.93 1.58 10.39
CA PHE A 271 -25.69 2.92 10.97
C PHE A 271 -24.46 3.61 10.40
N GLY A 272 -24.08 3.28 9.17
CA GLY A 272 -23.07 4.00 8.40
C GLY A 272 -23.62 5.30 7.81
N THR A 273 -22.74 6.13 7.29
CA THR A 273 -23.07 7.39 6.62
C THR A 273 -22.94 7.29 5.10
N ASN A 274 -22.19 6.34 4.58
CA ASN A 274 -22.09 6.06 3.16
C ASN A 274 -23.28 5.25 2.65
N VAL A 275 -23.63 5.45 1.38
CA VAL A 275 -24.70 4.65 0.74
C VAL A 275 -24.23 3.23 0.42
N VAL A 276 -22.93 3.00 0.29
CA VAL A 276 -22.34 1.66 0.20
C VAL A 276 -21.66 1.34 1.54
N PRO A 277 -22.15 0.33 2.27
CA PRO A 277 -21.59 -0.01 3.57
C PRO A 277 -20.25 -0.74 3.44
N VAL A 278 -19.48 -0.79 4.53
CA VAL A 278 -18.17 -1.49 4.63
C VAL A 278 -17.12 -0.93 3.65
N HIS A 279 -17.24 0.36 3.35
CA HIS A 279 -16.33 1.10 2.47
C HIS A 279 -15.73 2.31 3.19
N PRO A 280 -14.60 2.82 2.73
CA PRO A 280 -14.03 4.05 3.27
C PRO A 280 -15.01 5.21 3.17
N ASN A 281 -14.99 6.10 4.14
CA ASN A 281 -15.62 7.40 4.05
C ASN A 281 -14.59 8.45 3.57
N ALA A 282 -15.01 9.69 3.34
CA ALA A 282 -14.12 10.74 2.83
C ALA A 282 -12.88 10.97 3.70
N ARG A 283 -12.95 10.70 5.02
CA ARG A 283 -11.78 10.74 5.90
C ARG A 283 -10.82 9.58 5.63
N GLY A 284 -11.36 8.38 5.43
CA GLY A 284 -10.58 7.20 5.03
C GLY A 284 -9.89 7.43 3.69
N GLU A 285 -10.61 7.95 2.71
CA GLU A 285 -10.06 8.28 1.39
C GLU A 285 -8.92 9.33 1.47
N SER A 286 -9.11 10.38 2.28
CA SER A 286 -8.04 11.36 2.51
C SER A 286 -6.81 10.73 3.18
N ALA A 287 -7.00 9.81 4.13
CA ALA A 287 -5.91 9.11 4.78
C ALA A 287 -5.20 8.11 3.84
N MET A 288 -5.94 7.47 2.93
CA MET A 288 -5.37 6.64 1.86
C MET A 288 -4.50 7.47 0.91
N ALA A 289 -4.94 8.68 0.56
CA ALA A 289 -4.14 9.61 -0.24
C ALA A 289 -2.86 10.04 0.48
N ASP A 290 -2.95 10.39 1.79
CA ASP A 290 -1.76 10.72 2.60
C ASP A 290 -0.76 9.57 2.65
N ALA A 291 -1.25 8.33 2.77
CA ALA A 291 -0.42 7.14 2.79
C ALA A 291 0.25 6.90 1.42
N ALA A 292 -0.50 7.05 0.32
CA ALA A 292 0.01 6.89 -1.03
C ALA A 292 1.13 7.90 -1.33
N LEU A 293 0.91 9.18 -1.04
CA LEU A 293 1.92 10.23 -1.22
C LEU A 293 3.16 9.99 -0.37
N ALA A 294 2.99 9.60 0.88
CA ALA A 294 4.13 9.28 1.75
C ALA A 294 4.95 8.10 1.23
N ALA A 295 4.30 7.04 0.70
CA ALA A 295 4.99 5.88 0.12
C ALA A 295 5.72 6.23 -1.19
N LEU A 296 5.22 7.22 -1.93
CA LEU A 296 5.83 7.77 -3.14
C LEU A 296 6.91 8.85 -2.85
N GLY A 297 7.17 9.17 -1.57
CA GLY A 297 8.17 10.18 -1.17
C GLY A 297 7.76 11.62 -1.48
N ARG A 298 6.47 11.89 -1.49
CA ARG A 298 5.87 13.19 -1.85
C ARG A 298 5.14 13.83 -0.67
#